data_81532863503e481e06db23615b0e1b12
#
_entry.id   81532863503e481e06db23615b0e1b12
#
_cell.length_a   1.000
_cell.length_b   1.000
_cell.length_c   1.000
_cell.angle_alpha   90.00
_cell.angle_beta   90.00
_cell.angle_gamma   90.00
#
_symmetry.space_group_name_H-M   'P 1'
#
loop_
_entity.id
_entity.type
_entity.pdbx_description
1 polymer ?
#
loop_
_entity_poly.entity_id
_entity_poly.type
_entity_poly.pdbx_seq_one_letter_code
_entity_poly.pdbx_strand_id
1 'polypeptide(L)'
;KPFNVNIGMIIFIIIFIYLIFNIFSYMTTEHISTYEVEQGTMAENNIYRGLILRQEQVYSSDTAGALNVYVKEASRVGYGNLICSVDEGGSVSKKIEEAAGNASNLSAHDLSELEDSISEFQTSYSAQNFYNVSTFKEDLDSALNESLSLAALDGISDYAATAQAENTFHTYHADQPGIVVYSTDGYEGVTTDTFQSSMFDEASYDLSLIHISEPTRLA
;
A
#
# COMPACT_ATOMS: atom_id res chain seq x y z
N LYS A 1 78.14 -60.96 12.29
CA LYS A 1 78.94 -59.72 11.96
C LYS A 1 78.76 -58.80 13.12
N PRO A 2 79.80 -58.27 13.76
CA PRO A 2 79.69 -57.31 14.81
C PRO A 2 79.17 -55.96 14.21
N PHE A 3 78.15 -55.40 14.77
CA PHE A 3 77.68 -54.10 14.45
C PHE A 3 78.76 -53.08 14.92
N ASN A 4 79.47 -52.49 13.95
CA ASN A 4 80.37 -51.38 14.26
C ASN A 4 79.50 -50.13 14.51
N VAL A 5 79.25 -49.90 15.79
CA VAL A 5 78.51 -48.72 16.23
C VAL A 5 79.44 -47.53 16.13
N ASN A 6 79.21 -46.67 15.12
CA ASN A 6 79.93 -45.43 14.95
C ASN A 6 79.23 -44.36 15.79
N ILE A 7 80.00 -43.44 16.39
CA ILE A 7 79.47 -42.36 17.23
C ILE A 7 78.41 -41.53 16.51
N GLY A 8 78.53 -41.35 15.17
CA GLY A 8 77.54 -40.71 14.34
C GLY A 8 76.19 -41.45 14.29
N MET A 9 76.25 -42.79 14.37
CA MET A 9 75.00 -43.61 14.37
C MET A 9 74.27 -43.44 15.70
N ILE A 10 74.96 -43.29 16.81
CA ILE A 10 74.35 -43.04 18.13
C ILE A 10 73.65 -41.65 18.11
N ILE A 11 74.35 -40.66 17.64
CA ILE A 11 73.79 -39.28 17.53
C ILE A 11 72.57 -39.25 16.63
N PHE A 12 72.61 -39.95 15.50
CA PHE A 12 71.47 -40.02 14.58
C PHE A 12 70.26 -40.68 15.23
N ILE A 13 70.46 -41.77 15.97
CA ILE A 13 69.39 -42.46 16.68
C ILE A 13 68.76 -41.58 17.74
N ILE A 14 69.56 -40.79 18.48
CA ILE A 14 69.06 -39.90 19.51
C ILE A 14 68.22 -38.74 18.86
N ILE A 15 68.72 -38.16 17.78
CA ILE A 15 67.96 -37.14 17.05
C ILE A 15 66.68 -37.71 16.44
N PHE A 16 66.71 -38.93 15.91
CA PHE A 16 65.56 -39.59 15.34
C PHE A 16 64.47 -39.86 16.39
N ILE A 17 64.85 -40.36 17.56
CA ILE A 17 63.94 -40.57 18.69
C ILE A 17 63.34 -39.23 19.15
N TYR A 18 64.15 -38.18 19.20
CA TYR A 18 63.67 -36.85 19.58
C TYR A 18 62.63 -36.31 18.57
N LEU A 19 62.87 -36.48 17.27
CA LEU A 19 61.94 -36.08 16.22
C LEU A 19 60.64 -36.85 16.31
N ILE A 20 60.68 -38.16 16.50
CA ILE A 20 59.46 -38.97 16.66
C ILE A 20 58.66 -38.50 17.88
N PHE A 21 59.31 -38.23 18.98
CA PHE A 21 58.68 -37.78 20.21
C PHE A 21 58.01 -36.38 20.00
N ASN A 22 58.68 -35.46 19.32
CA ASN A 22 58.14 -34.16 19.00
C ASN A 22 56.92 -34.26 18.07
N ILE A 23 56.97 -35.09 17.00
CA ILE A 23 55.85 -35.30 16.11
C ILE A 23 54.67 -35.92 16.87
N PHE A 24 54.93 -36.90 17.70
CA PHE A 24 53.88 -37.54 18.51
C PHE A 24 53.25 -36.55 19.50
N SER A 25 54.05 -35.76 20.18
CA SER A 25 53.60 -34.72 21.11
C SER A 25 52.76 -33.68 20.37
N TYR A 26 53.19 -33.25 19.20
CA TYR A 26 52.43 -32.28 18.36
C TYR A 26 51.07 -32.83 17.92
N MET A 27 51.02 -34.14 17.54
CA MET A 27 49.79 -34.77 17.13
C MET A 27 48.82 -35.05 18.29
N THR A 28 49.35 -35.23 19.52
CA THR A 28 48.54 -35.52 20.70
C THR A 28 48.14 -34.28 21.49
N THR A 29 48.74 -33.11 21.18
CA THR A 29 48.39 -31.89 21.84
C THR A 29 47.09 -31.33 21.22
N GLU A 30 46.05 -31.16 22.03
CA GLU A 30 44.82 -30.49 21.60
C GLU A 30 45.09 -29.01 21.25
N HIS A 31 44.87 -28.67 20.03
CA HIS A 31 45.00 -27.28 19.58
C HIS A 31 43.72 -26.53 19.95
N ILE A 32 43.76 -25.74 21.00
CA ILE A 32 42.66 -24.86 21.39
C ILE A 32 42.59 -23.72 20.39
N SER A 33 41.55 -23.74 19.56
CA SER A 33 41.21 -22.60 18.74
C SER A 33 40.49 -21.56 19.61
N THR A 34 41.12 -20.43 19.84
CA THR A 34 40.48 -19.30 20.50
C THR A 34 39.69 -18.51 19.46
N TYR A 35 38.37 -18.41 19.68
CA TYR A 35 37.55 -17.48 18.95
C TYR A 35 37.46 -16.17 19.71
N GLU A 36 37.76 -15.07 19.04
CA GLU A 36 37.47 -13.75 19.57
C GLU A 36 35.95 -13.56 19.55
N VAL A 37 35.37 -13.33 20.72
CA VAL A 37 33.93 -13.09 20.84
C VAL A 37 33.67 -11.67 20.40
N GLU A 38 33.15 -11.50 19.19
CA GLU A 38 32.63 -10.22 18.72
C GLU A 38 31.22 -10.02 19.28
N GLN A 39 30.97 -8.77 19.72
CA GLN A 39 29.64 -8.36 20.19
C GLN A 39 28.71 -8.23 18.98
N GLY A 40 27.99 -9.29 18.63
CA GLY A 40 27.00 -9.28 17.58
C GLY A 40 25.64 -8.88 18.15
N THR A 41 24.90 -8.05 17.40
CA THR A 41 23.48 -7.82 17.68
C THR A 41 22.68 -9.03 17.22
N MET A 42 22.05 -9.75 18.14
CA MET A 42 21.00 -10.70 17.78
C MET A 42 19.75 -9.91 17.42
N ALA A 43 19.56 -9.68 16.13
CA ALA A 43 18.29 -9.19 15.63
C ALA A 43 17.37 -10.41 15.40
N GLU A 44 16.42 -10.63 16.29
CA GLU A 44 15.27 -11.48 15.98
C GLU A 44 14.37 -10.74 15.01
N ASN A 45 14.27 -11.25 13.79
CA ASN A 45 13.33 -10.75 12.79
C ASN A 45 11.93 -11.29 13.13
N ASN A 46 11.27 -10.65 14.07
CA ASN A 46 9.88 -10.98 14.40
C ASN A 46 8.96 -10.20 13.43
N ILE A 47 8.28 -10.93 12.56
CA ILE A 47 7.24 -10.38 11.70
C ILE A 47 5.94 -10.39 12.49
N TYR A 48 5.44 -9.19 12.80
CA TYR A 48 4.14 -9.03 13.44
C TYR A 48 3.11 -8.63 12.38
N ARG A 49 1.96 -9.28 12.39
CA ARG A 49 0.79 -8.85 11.63
C ARG A 49 -0.14 -8.12 12.60
N GLY A 50 -0.69 -7.02 12.17
CA GLY A 50 -1.62 -6.24 12.96
C GLY A 50 -2.81 -5.77 12.12
N LEU A 51 -3.97 -5.69 12.74
CA LEU A 51 -5.16 -5.11 12.17
C LEU A 51 -5.23 -3.63 12.57
N ILE A 52 -5.50 -2.78 11.58
CA ILE A 52 -5.73 -1.35 11.82
C ILE A 52 -7.24 -1.15 11.98
N LEU A 53 -7.67 -0.80 13.18
CA LEU A 53 -9.05 -0.37 13.41
C LEU A 53 -9.16 1.12 13.10
N ARG A 54 -10.15 1.48 12.30
CA ARG A 54 -10.46 2.86 11.92
C ARG A 54 -11.81 3.24 12.51
N GLN A 55 -11.99 4.52 12.80
CA GLN A 55 -13.31 5.05 13.05
C GLN A 55 -13.94 5.39 11.71
N GLU A 56 -15.00 4.71 11.36
CA GLU A 56 -15.65 4.82 10.08
C GLU A 56 -17.06 5.38 10.26
N GLN A 57 -17.52 6.16 9.28
CA GLN A 57 -18.88 6.69 9.24
C GLN A 57 -19.49 6.32 7.88
N VAL A 58 -20.55 5.55 7.91
CA VAL A 58 -21.27 5.12 6.70
C VAL A 58 -22.34 6.15 6.36
N TYR A 59 -22.33 6.60 5.11
CA TYR A 59 -23.37 7.42 4.52
C TYR A 59 -24.19 6.54 3.58
N SER A 60 -25.49 6.54 3.76
CA SER A 60 -26.42 5.83 2.88
C SER A 60 -27.39 6.80 2.24
N SER A 61 -27.74 6.56 0.99
CA SER A 61 -28.81 7.29 0.34
C SER A 61 -30.13 6.57 0.57
N ASP A 62 -31.16 7.30 0.96
CA ASP A 62 -32.53 6.79 1.10
C ASP A 62 -33.25 6.69 -0.27
N THR A 63 -32.65 7.27 -1.30
CA THR A 63 -33.22 7.36 -2.65
C THR A 63 -32.33 6.64 -3.67
N ALA A 64 -32.96 6.03 -4.66
CA ALA A 64 -32.28 5.39 -5.78
C ALA A 64 -32.16 6.38 -6.94
N GLY A 65 -31.01 6.45 -7.58
CA GLY A 65 -30.78 7.36 -8.71
C GLY A 65 -29.42 7.16 -9.35
N ALA A 66 -29.07 8.05 -10.27
CA ALA A 66 -27.75 8.11 -10.87
C ALA A 66 -26.75 8.68 -9.84
N LEU A 67 -25.67 7.92 -9.58
CA LEU A 67 -24.60 8.34 -8.68
C LEU A 67 -23.54 9.10 -9.47
N ASN A 68 -23.25 10.35 -9.06
CA ASN A 68 -22.12 11.11 -9.53
C ASN A 68 -21.08 11.21 -8.41
N VAL A 69 -19.85 10.84 -8.71
CA VAL A 69 -18.72 10.82 -7.77
C VAL A 69 -17.80 11.99 -8.09
N TYR A 70 -17.45 12.78 -7.08
CA TYR A 70 -16.61 13.99 -7.23
C TYR A 70 -15.26 13.86 -6.54
N VAL A 71 -15.03 12.75 -5.82
CA VAL A 71 -13.79 12.49 -5.11
C VAL A 71 -13.35 11.08 -5.44
N LYS A 72 -12.06 10.91 -5.76
CA LYS A 72 -11.48 9.58 -6.00
C LYS A 72 -11.52 8.71 -4.75
N GLU A 73 -11.73 7.40 -4.93
CA GLU A 73 -11.59 6.42 -3.84
C GLU A 73 -10.20 6.49 -3.20
N ALA A 74 -10.14 6.32 -1.90
CA ALA A 74 -8.94 6.43 -1.06
C ALA A 74 -8.34 7.85 -0.98
N SER A 75 -9.01 8.87 -1.49
CA SER A 75 -8.56 10.27 -1.39
C SER A 75 -8.94 10.90 -0.05
N ARG A 76 -8.14 11.88 0.36
CA ARG A 76 -8.40 12.68 1.54
C ARG A 76 -9.41 13.77 1.24
N VAL A 77 -10.38 13.93 2.14
CA VAL A 77 -11.37 15.02 2.09
C VAL A 77 -11.31 15.84 3.37
N GLY A 78 -11.56 17.14 3.23
CA GLY A 78 -11.75 18.05 4.34
C GLY A 78 -13.23 18.14 4.74
N TYR A 79 -13.49 18.78 5.87
CA TYR A 79 -14.86 19.10 6.30
C TYR A 79 -15.57 19.94 5.22
N GLY A 80 -16.79 19.53 4.89
CA GLY A 80 -17.64 20.23 3.92
C GLY A 80 -17.33 19.93 2.46
N ASN A 81 -16.30 19.15 2.13
CA ASN A 81 -16.03 18.77 0.74
C ASN A 81 -17.18 17.92 0.20
N LEU A 82 -17.59 18.21 -1.03
CA LEU A 82 -18.58 17.43 -1.77
C LEU A 82 -17.96 16.09 -2.18
N ILE A 83 -18.57 14.99 -1.76
CA ILE A 83 -18.10 13.62 -2.05
C ILE A 83 -18.82 13.06 -3.27
N CYS A 84 -20.13 13.03 -3.23
CA CYS A 84 -20.97 12.48 -4.29
C CYS A 84 -22.34 13.12 -4.31
N SER A 85 -23.10 12.84 -5.36
CA SER A 85 -24.52 13.20 -5.45
C SER A 85 -25.33 12.05 -6.03
N VAL A 86 -26.61 11.99 -5.65
CA VAL A 86 -27.60 11.06 -6.18
C VAL A 86 -28.68 11.86 -6.89
N ASP A 87 -28.91 11.56 -8.16
CA ASP A 87 -29.92 12.16 -9.03
C ASP A 87 -31.01 11.16 -9.35
N GLU A 88 -32.20 11.32 -8.77
CA GLU A 88 -33.32 10.40 -8.98
C GLU A 88 -33.82 10.38 -10.41
N GLY A 89 -33.83 11.56 -11.06
CA GLY A 89 -34.32 11.73 -12.42
C GLY A 89 -33.27 11.54 -13.52
N GLY A 90 -31.96 11.52 -13.13
CA GLY A 90 -30.84 11.43 -14.07
C GLY A 90 -30.67 12.68 -14.94
N SER A 91 -31.42 13.74 -14.70
CA SER A 91 -31.41 14.95 -15.53
C SER A 91 -30.22 15.85 -15.24
N VAL A 92 -29.82 15.95 -13.95
CA VAL A 92 -28.62 16.68 -13.51
C VAL A 92 -27.38 15.93 -13.95
N SER A 93 -27.36 14.59 -13.77
CA SER A 93 -26.26 13.72 -14.19
C SER A 93 -25.96 13.83 -15.68
N LYS A 94 -26.99 13.87 -16.53
CA LYS A 94 -26.82 14.11 -17.97
C LYS A 94 -26.19 15.47 -18.28
N LYS A 95 -26.61 16.50 -17.56
CA LYS A 95 -26.03 17.84 -17.76
C LYS A 95 -24.60 17.94 -17.29
N ILE A 96 -24.23 17.23 -16.20
CA ILE A 96 -22.86 17.10 -15.72
C ILE A 96 -22.01 16.42 -16.82
N GLU A 97 -22.49 15.30 -17.37
CA GLU A 97 -21.79 14.58 -18.43
C GLU A 97 -21.60 15.41 -19.70
N GLU A 98 -22.65 16.13 -20.14
CA GLU A 98 -22.57 17.05 -21.29
C GLU A 98 -21.59 18.23 -21.05
N ALA A 99 -21.57 18.77 -19.83
CA ALA A 99 -20.69 19.86 -19.46
C ALA A 99 -19.24 19.40 -19.24
N ALA A 100 -19.02 18.21 -18.67
CA ALA A 100 -17.69 17.63 -18.44
C ALA A 100 -16.95 17.32 -19.76
N GLY A 101 -17.68 17.16 -20.88
CA GLY A 101 -17.06 17.01 -22.20
C GLY A 101 -16.28 18.24 -22.70
N ASN A 102 -16.39 19.38 -22.02
CA ASN A 102 -15.70 20.62 -22.36
C ASN A 102 -14.51 20.87 -21.42
N ALA A 103 -13.32 20.41 -21.81
CA ALA A 103 -12.07 20.61 -21.06
C ALA A 103 -11.70 22.08 -20.77
N SER A 104 -12.37 23.05 -21.39
CA SER A 104 -12.18 24.48 -21.15
C SER A 104 -12.69 24.97 -19.78
N ASN A 105 -13.34 24.08 -19.00
CA ASN A 105 -13.90 24.45 -17.70
C ASN A 105 -12.94 24.16 -16.53
N LEU A 106 -11.77 23.57 -16.80
CA LEU A 106 -10.75 23.30 -15.77
C LEU A 106 -10.17 24.61 -15.23
N SER A 107 -10.04 24.72 -13.92
CA SER A 107 -9.41 25.84 -13.28
C SER A 107 -7.89 25.84 -13.49
N ALA A 108 -7.25 27.01 -13.33
CA ALA A 108 -5.79 27.11 -13.38
C ALA A 108 -5.13 26.25 -12.26
N HIS A 109 -5.81 26.04 -11.14
CA HIS A 109 -5.35 25.21 -10.04
C HIS A 109 -5.35 23.73 -10.45
N ASP A 110 -6.44 23.22 -11.01
CA ASP A 110 -6.56 21.84 -11.48
C ASP A 110 -5.49 21.50 -12.53
N LEU A 111 -5.25 22.45 -13.46
CA LEU A 111 -4.19 22.30 -14.46
C LEU A 111 -2.81 22.23 -13.83
N SER A 112 -2.54 23.03 -12.78
CA SER A 112 -1.26 23.00 -12.07
C SER A 112 -1.06 21.67 -11.33
N GLU A 113 -2.09 21.12 -10.69
CA GLU A 113 -2.01 19.81 -10.02
C GLU A 113 -1.75 18.67 -11.02
N LEU A 114 -2.39 18.73 -12.20
CA LEU A 114 -2.13 17.76 -13.26
C LEU A 114 -0.69 17.87 -13.80
N GLU A 115 -0.18 19.10 -13.99
CA GLU A 115 1.20 19.34 -14.41
C GLU A 115 2.22 18.83 -13.38
N ASP A 116 1.96 19.04 -12.09
CA ASP A 116 2.80 18.54 -11.00
C ASP A 116 2.82 17.00 -10.97
N SER A 117 1.67 16.37 -11.11
CA SER A 117 1.54 14.90 -11.18
C SER A 117 2.31 14.31 -12.37
N ILE A 118 2.22 14.95 -13.53
CA ILE A 118 2.96 14.54 -14.74
C ILE A 118 4.46 14.71 -14.54
N SER A 119 4.90 15.81 -13.91
CA SER A 119 6.31 16.10 -13.64
C SER A 119 6.89 15.10 -12.65
N GLU A 120 6.15 14.75 -11.60
CA GLU A 120 6.56 13.72 -10.63
C GLU A 120 6.71 12.34 -11.31
N PHE A 121 5.74 11.96 -12.13
CA PHE A 121 5.82 10.74 -12.90
C PHE A 121 7.04 10.71 -13.85
N GLN A 122 7.31 11.80 -14.56
CA GLN A 122 8.48 11.91 -15.44
C GLN A 122 9.80 11.69 -14.68
N THR A 123 9.88 12.17 -13.44
CA THR A 123 11.06 12.05 -12.59
C THR A 123 11.22 10.62 -12.05
N SER A 124 10.12 9.96 -11.74
CA SER A 124 10.09 8.60 -11.16
C SER A 124 10.01 7.49 -12.21
N TYR A 125 9.85 7.82 -13.49
CA TYR A 125 9.64 6.85 -14.56
C TYR A 125 10.83 5.90 -14.73
N SER A 126 10.53 4.60 -14.80
CA SER A 126 11.47 3.54 -15.11
C SER A 126 10.87 2.57 -16.13
N ALA A 127 11.58 2.34 -17.23
CA ALA A 127 11.14 1.42 -18.29
C ALA A 127 11.04 -0.04 -17.83
N GLN A 128 11.65 -0.39 -16.69
CA GLN A 128 11.59 -1.73 -16.11
C GLN A 128 10.33 -1.97 -15.28
N ASN A 129 9.57 -0.92 -14.96
CA ASN A 129 8.39 -1.02 -14.09
C ASN A 129 7.14 -0.50 -14.81
N PHE A 130 6.54 -1.35 -15.65
CA PHE A 130 5.33 -1.00 -16.40
C PHE A 130 4.10 -0.78 -15.49
N TYR A 131 4.08 -1.36 -14.30
CA TYR A 131 3.00 -1.16 -13.33
C TYR A 131 2.81 0.32 -12.99
N ASN A 132 3.90 1.06 -12.80
CA ASN A 132 3.84 2.49 -12.50
C ASN A 132 3.17 3.31 -13.61
N VAL A 133 3.30 2.88 -14.88
CA VAL A 133 2.65 3.55 -16.02
C VAL A 133 1.14 3.35 -15.97
N SER A 134 0.68 2.14 -15.66
CA SER A 134 -0.76 1.83 -15.56
C SER A 134 -1.40 2.58 -14.41
N THR A 135 -0.77 2.58 -13.24
CA THR A 135 -1.26 3.29 -12.06
C THR A 135 -1.32 4.80 -12.32
N PHE A 136 -0.25 5.37 -12.89
CA PHE A 136 -0.23 6.80 -13.22
C PHE A 136 -1.35 7.18 -14.20
N LYS A 137 -1.61 6.34 -15.21
CA LYS A 137 -2.71 6.58 -16.15
C LYS A 137 -4.06 6.59 -15.44
N GLU A 138 -4.32 5.62 -14.57
CA GLU A 138 -5.55 5.56 -13.77
C GLU A 138 -5.70 6.76 -12.84
N ASP A 139 -4.60 7.17 -12.20
CA ASP A 139 -4.57 8.32 -11.31
C ASP A 139 -4.87 9.62 -12.06
N LEU A 140 -4.26 9.78 -13.23
CA LEU A 140 -4.48 10.97 -14.09
C LEU A 140 -5.91 11.03 -14.63
N ASP A 141 -6.42 9.90 -15.14
CA ASP A 141 -7.79 9.81 -15.64
C ASP A 141 -8.81 10.09 -14.51
N SER A 142 -8.55 9.62 -13.29
CA SER A 142 -9.41 9.86 -12.13
C SER A 142 -9.39 11.32 -11.70
N ALA A 143 -8.21 11.93 -11.58
CA ALA A 143 -8.06 13.34 -11.20
C ALA A 143 -8.71 14.27 -12.24
N LEU A 144 -8.54 13.96 -13.52
CA LEU A 144 -9.18 14.72 -14.60
C LEU A 144 -10.72 14.63 -14.55
N ASN A 145 -11.26 13.43 -14.33
CA ASN A 145 -12.70 13.22 -14.23
C ASN A 145 -13.28 13.91 -12.99
N GLU A 146 -12.58 13.90 -11.86
CA GLU A 146 -12.95 14.62 -10.65
C GLU A 146 -13.07 16.11 -10.91
N SER A 147 -12.01 16.73 -11.43
CA SER A 147 -11.97 18.17 -11.73
C SER A 147 -13.02 18.57 -12.76
N LEU A 148 -13.20 17.78 -13.82
CA LEU A 148 -14.22 18.04 -14.84
C LEU A 148 -15.65 17.92 -14.29
N SER A 149 -15.91 16.95 -13.42
CA SER A 149 -17.24 16.74 -12.82
C SER A 149 -17.60 17.87 -11.86
N LEU A 150 -16.63 18.34 -11.05
CA LEU A 150 -16.82 19.47 -10.16
C LEU A 150 -17.04 20.77 -10.94
N ALA A 151 -16.23 21.03 -11.96
CA ALA A 151 -16.39 22.20 -12.82
C ALA A 151 -17.71 22.19 -13.61
N ALA A 152 -18.14 21.00 -14.06
CA ALA A 152 -19.42 20.82 -14.71
C ALA A 152 -20.60 21.13 -13.79
N LEU A 153 -20.54 20.61 -12.54
CA LEU A 153 -21.56 20.88 -11.54
C LEU A 153 -21.67 22.38 -11.20
N ASP A 154 -20.52 23.04 -11.04
CA ASP A 154 -20.48 24.50 -10.81
C ASP A 154 -21.12 25.26 -11.97
N GLY A 155 -20.82 24.85 -13.21
CA GLY A 155 -21.40 25.46 -14.42
C GLY A 155 -22.92 25.28 -14.55
N ILE A 156 -23.53 24.31 -13.87
CA ILE A 156 -24.97 24.09 -13.85
C ILE A 156 -25.61 24.32 -12.48
N SER A 157 -24.94 25.07 -11.60
CA SER A 157 -25.32 25.29 -10.21
C SER A 157 -26.78 25.71 -10.00
N ASP A 158 -27.29 26.61 -10.82
CA ASP A 158 -28.70 27.05 -10.75
C ASP A 158 -29.68 25.90 -11.04
N TYR A 159 -29.35 25.05 -12.00
CA TYR A 159 -30.17 23.89 -12.34
C TYR A 159 -30.10 22.82 -11.21
N ALA A 160 -28.93 22.58 -10.69
CA ALA A 160 -28.73 21.66 -9.56
C ALA A 160 -29.47 22.16 -8.32
N ALA A 161 -29.43 23.47 -8.02
CA ALA A 161 -30.16 24.05 -6.89
C ALA A 161 -31.69 23.90 -7.05
N THR A 162 -32.20 24.03 -8.29
CA THR A 162 -33.63 23.80 -8.57
C THR A 162 -34.01 22.33 -8.30
N ALA A 163 -33.21 21.37 -8.78
CA ALA A 163 -33.43 19.95 -8.56
C ALA A 163 -33.31 19.57 -7.07
N GLN A 164 -32.42 20.24 -6.33
CA GLN A 164 -32.33 20.09 -4.86
C GLN A 164 -33.61 20.58 -4.17
N ALA A 165 -34.14 21.74 -4.62
CA ALA A 165 -35.37 22.28 -4.05
C ALA A 165 -36.60 21.40 -4.37
N GLU A 166 -36.59 20.69 -5.49
CA GLU A 166 -37.57 19.67 -5.88
C GLU A 166 -37.35 18.30 -5.21
N ASN A 167 -36.30 18.16 -4.41
CA ASN A 167 -35.91 16.93 -3.72
C ASN A 167 -35.65 15.74 -4.66
N THR A 168 -35.13 16.05 -5.86
CA THR A 168 -34.76 15.04 -6.87
C THR A 168 -33.25 14.89 -7.04
N PHE A 169 -32.46 15.78 -6.43
CA PHE A 169 -31.02 15.78 -6.46
C PHE A 169 -30.45 15.99 -5.05
N HIS A 170 -29.66 15.02 -4.58
CA HIS A 170 -29.11 14.97 -3.23
C HIS A 170 -27.59 15.02 -3.27
N THR A 171 -27.00 15.93 -2.50
CA THR A 171 -25.54 16.06 -2.38
C THR A 171 -25.08 15.59 -1.02
N TYR A 172 -23.96 14.85 -1.00
CA TYR A 172 -23.32 14.32 0.20
C TYR A 172 -21.98 14.96 0.41
N HIS A 173 -21.81 15.55 1.58
CA HIS A 173 -20.59 16.27 1.97
C HIS A 173 -19.93 15.58 3.14
N ALA A 174 -18.60 15.72 3.25
CA ALA A 174 -17.85 15.20 4.39
C ALA A 174 -18.19 15.99 5.66
N ASP A 175 -18.72 15.31 6.67
CA ASP A 175 -19.00 15.90 7.99
C ASP A 175 -17.75 16.03 8.86
N GLN A 176 -16.68 15.35 8.50
CA GLN A 176 -15.38 15.39 9.15
C GLN A 176 -14.26 15.09 8.14
N PRO A 177 -13.03 15.53 8.43
CA PRO A 177 -11.88 15.17 7.59
C PRO A 177 -11.61 13.68 7.66
N GLY A 178 -11.37 13.06 6.50
CA GLY A 178 -11.15 11.60 6.44
C GLY A 178 -10.63 11.14 5.10
N ILE A 179 -10.74 9.84 4.86
CA ILE A 179 -10.47 9.17 3.59
C ILE A 179 -11.79 8.59 3.11
N VAL A 180 -12.14 8.86 1.85
CA VAL A 180 -13.36 8.35 1.23
C VAL A 180 -13.15 6.95 0.69
N VAL A 181 -14.10 6.04 1.01
CA VAL A 181 -14.15 4.67 0.49
C VAL A 181 -15.59 4.42 0.01
N TYR A 182 -15.74 3.84 -1.17
CA TYR A 182 -17.08 3.56 -1.76
C TYR A 182 -17.52 2.11 -1.59
N SER A 183 -16.74 1.30 -0.90
CA SER A 183 -17.08 -0.08 -0.55
C SER A 183 -17.22 -0.25 0.95
N THR A 184 -18.11 -1.13 1.37
CA THR A 184 -18.30 -1.52 2.78
C THR A 184 -17.90 -2.97 2.94
N ASP A 185 -17.21 -3.31 4.03
CA ASP A 185 -16.76 -4.67 4.34
C ASP A 185 -17.60 -5.34 5.45
N GLY A 186 -18.51 -4.59 6.07
CA GLY A 186 -19.37 -5.05 7.16
C GLY A 186 -18.74 -4.92 8.55
N TYR A 187 -17.54 -4.34 8.66
CA TYR A 187 -16.84 -4.10 9.91
C TYR A 187 -16.85 -2.62 10.33
N GLU A 188 -17.57 -1.77 9.63
CA GLU A 188 -17.59 -0.31 9.85
C GLU A 188 -18.04 0.08 11.27
N GLY A 189 -18.83 -0.79 11.91
CA GLY A 189 -19.25 -0.59 13.31
C GLY A 189 -18.25 -1.08 14.35
N VAL A 190 -17.12 -1.65 13.96
CA VAL A 190 -16.13 -2.18 14.89
C VAL A 190 -15.21 -1.07 15.37
N THR A 191 -15.24 -0.81 16.67
CA THR A 191 -14.40 0.18 17.34
C THR A 191 -13.39 -0.51 18.25
N THR A 192 -12.42 0.24 18.79
CA THR A 192 -11.45 -0.27 19.76
C THR A 192 -12.12 -0.87 21.00
N ASP A 193 -13.31 -0.41 21.36
CA ASP A 193 -14.06 -0.85 22.54
C ASP A 193 -14.89 -2.11 22.28
N THR A 194 -15.31 -2.30 21.02
CA THR A 194 -16.15 -3.43 20.62
C THR A 194 -15.37 -4.56 19.98
N PHE A 195 -14.11 -4.31 19.60
CA PHE A 195 -13.26 -5.31 18.94
C PHE A 195 -12.95 -6.49 19.88
N GLN A 196 -13.17 -7.68 19.36
CA GLN A 196 -12.74 -8.94 19.97
C GLN A 196 -11.87 -9.70 18.98
N SER A 197 -10.77 -10.28 19.47
CA SER A 197 -9.86 -11.05 18.61
C SER A 197 -10.52 -12.25 17.89
N SER A 198 -11.66 -12.73 18.42
CA SER A 198 -12.48 -13.77 17.78
C SER A 198 -13.29 -13.29 16.58
N MET A 199 -13.44 -11.98 16.39
CA MET A 199 -14.12 -11.37 15.24
C MET A 199 -13.24 -11.34 13.99
N PHE A 200 -11.92 -11.42 14.19
CA PHE A 200 -10.95 -11.42 13.12
C PHE A 200 -10.47 -12.84 12.84
N ASP A 201 -10.93 -13.39 11.75
CA ASP A 201 -10.39 -14.62 11.16
C ASP A 201 -9.59 -14.24 9.90
N GLU A 202 -8.27 -14.41 9.96
CA GLU A 202 -7.36 -14.05 8.87
C GLU A 202 -7.76 -14.71 7.55
N ALA A 203 -8.20 -15.97 7.58
CA ALA A 203 -8.60 -16.69 6.38
C ALA A 203 -9.88 -16.12 5.73
N SER A 204 -10.85 -15.73 6.55
CA SER A 204 -12.08 -15.09 6.08
C SER A 204 -11.82 -13.68 5.55
N TYR A 205 -10.91 -12.94 6.17
CA TYR A 205 -10.51 -11.61 5.72
C TYR A 205 -9.78 -11.66 4.38
N ASP A 206 -8.81 -12.56 4.21
CA ASP A 206 -8.11 -12.75 2.94
C ASP A 206 -9.08 -13.16 1.81
N LEU A 207 -10.08 -13.98 2.11
CA LEU A 207 -11.14 -14.33 1.15
C LEU A 207 -12.02 -13.13 0.78
N SER A 208 -12.34 -12.23 1.73
CA SER A 208 -13.12 -11.02 1.45
C SER A 208 -12.37 -10.07 0.51
N LEU A 209 -11.06 -9.91 0.68
CA LEU A 209 -10.22 -9.10 -0.19
C LEU A 209 -10.15 -9.65 -1.62
N ILE A 210 -10.17 -10.97 -1.82
CA ILE A 210 -10.17 -11.58 -3.14
C ILE A 210 -11.47 -11.23 -3.90
N HIS A 211 -12.60 -11.16 -3.21
CA HIS A 211 -13.89 -10.80 -3.83
C HIS A 211 -14.00 -9.30 -4.15
N ILE A 212 -13.33 -8.43 -3.41
CA ILE A 212 -13.27 -6.99 -3.68
C ILE A 212 -12.36 -6.68 -4.87
N SER A 213 -11.32 -7.48 -5.08
CA SER A 213 -10.33 -7.26 -6.15
C SER A 213 -10.71 -7.85 -7.50
N GLU A 214 -11.75 -8.69 -7.59
CA GLU A 214 -12.28 -9.15 -8.88
C GLU A 214 -13.23 -8.09 -9.46
N PRO A 215 -12.82 -7.41 -10.57
CA PRO A 215 -13.80 -6.60 -11.29
C PRO A 215 -14.93 -7.51 -11.77
N THR A 216 -16.13 -7.26 -11.33
CA THR A 216 -17.34 -7.92 -11.84
C THR A 216 -17.32 -7.81 -13.37
N ARG A 217 -16.87 -8.84 -14.06
CA ARG A 217 -17.15 -9.01 -15.48
C ARG A 217 -18.65 -9.22 -15.58
N LEU A 218 -19.35 -8.12 -15.85
CA LEU A 218 -20.70 -8.19 -16.39
C LEU A 218 -20.61 -8.90 -17.74
N ALA A 219 -21.10 -10.13 -17.75
CA ALA A 219 -21.30 -10.90 -18.96
C ALA A 219 -22.47 -10.31 -19.76
#